data_0d002f6d77ce8194eedf4382c42937ff
#
_entry.id   0d002f6d77ce8194eedf4382c42937ff
#
_cell.length_a   1.000
_cell.length_b   1.000
_cell.length_c   1.000
_cell.angle_alpha   90.00
_cell.angle_beta   90.00
_cell.angle_gamma   90.00
#
_symmetry.space_group_name_H-M   'P 1'
#
loop_
_entity.id
_entity.type
_entity.pdbx_description
1 polymer ?
#
loop_
_entity_poly.entity_id
_entity_poly.type
_entity_poly.pdbx_seq_one_letter_code
_entity_poly.pdbx_strand_id
1 'polypeptide(L)'
;FSRSRGLGDVYKRQVENNYVSGWDDPRMPTISGLRRRGYTPDALKKFVTTAGVAKRENIIEMSLLEFCAREDLNKKCNRLMVVQDPLKITISNYPDDKNEELILINNPENPDSESRSVAFSKEIYIEQADFLEDPPKKYFRLSPSNEVRLKGAYIIKAEEVIKDSRGKIKEVVCSYDPQSKSGSGTPESQRKVKGTLHWVSCESNTPVEIREYDRLFEHPS
;
A
#
# COMPACT_ATOMS: atom_id res chain seq x y z
N PHE A 1 2.02 9.84 49.69
CA PHE A 1 2.78 9.79 48.45
C PHE A 1 2.08 8.83 47.49
N SER A 2 1.21 9.36 46.64
CA SER A 2 0.75 8.62 45.48
C SER A 2 1.96 8.48 44.56
N ARG A 3 2.60 7.31 44.55
CA ARG A 3 3.55 6.95 43.49
C ARG A 3 2.76 6.93 42.21
N SER A 4 2.94 7.93 41.37
CA SER A 4 2.61 7.84 39.94
C SER A 4 3.24 6.55 39.45
N ARG A 5 2.43 5.54 39.17
CA ARG A 5 2.91 4.31 38.56
C ARG A 5 3.46 4.74 37.19
N GLY A 6 4.77 4.65 37.02
CA GLY A 6 5.41 5.08 35.80
C GLY A 6 4.86 4.29 34.64
N LEU A 7 4.89 4.89 33.46
CA LEU A 7 4.49 4.23 32.18
C LEU A 7 5.10 2.81 32.05
N GLY A 8 6.30 2.59 32.58
CA GLY A 8 6.96 1.29 32.61
C GLY A 8 6.16 0.20 33.33
N ASP A 9 5.48 0.51 34.44
CA ASP A 9 4.67 -0.46 35.21
C ASP A 9 3.42 -0.88 34.40
N VAL A 10 2.84 0.04 33.60
CA VAL A 10 1.70 -0.25 32.76
C VAL A 10 2.09 -1.25 31.68
N TYR A 11 3.20 -1.03 30.99
CA TYR A 11 3.68 -1.91 29.92
C TYR A 11 4.16 -3.26 30.47
N LYS A 12 4.83 -3.29 31.60
CA LYS A 12 5.22 -4.52 32.28
C LYS A 12 4.01 -5.40 32.56
N ARG A 13 2.93 -4.81 33.10
CA ARG A 13 1.68 -5.52 33.36
C ARG A 13 1.05 -6.09 32.08
N GLN A 14 1.16 -5.40 30.95
CA GLN A 14 0.63 -5.90 29.69
C GLN A 14 1.38 -7.15 29.21
N VAL A 15 2.69 -7.20 29.40
CA VAL A 15 3.51 -8.37 29.08
C VAL A 15 3.26 -9.49 30.08
N GLU A 16 3.26 -9.22 31.37
CA GLU A 16 3.07 -10.23 32.44
C GLU A 16 1.70 -10.89 32.39
N ASN A 17 0.66 -10.17 31.99
CA ASN A 17 -0.70 -10.71 31.84
C ASN A 17 -0.97 -11.28 30.43
N ASN A 18 0.03 -11.38 29.56
CA ASN A 18 -0.10 -11.87 28.17
C ASN A 18 -1.13 -11.12 27.32
N TYR A 19 -1.37 -9.82 27.60
CA TYR A 19 -2.19 -8.98 26.71
C TYR A 19 -1.46 -8.66 25.41
N VAL A 20 -0.13 -8.71 25.42
CA VAL A 20 0.75 -8.56 24.27
C VAL A 20 1.75 -9.71 24.25
N SER A 21 2.33 -10.02 23.09
CA SER A 21 3.23 -11.16 22.88
C SER A 21 4.62 -10.99 23.54
N GLY A 22 4.97 -9.77 23.95
CA GLY A 22 6.26 -9.46 24.58
C GLY A 22 6.59 -7.97 24.46
N TRP A 23 7.80 -7.60 24.85
CA TRP A 23 8.30 -6.22 24.80
C TRP A 23 8.51 -5.70 23.38
N ASP A 24 8.59 -6.59 22.41
CA ASP A 24 8.75 -6.29 20.98
C ASP A 24 7.42 -6.35 20.22
N ASP A 25 6.30 -6.55 20.92
CA ASP A 25 4.98 -6.52 20.27
C ASP A 25 4.78 -5.18 19.54
N PRO A 26 4.38 -5.20 18.26
CA PRO A 26 4.18 -3.97 17.46
C PRO A 26 3.16 -2.98 18.06
N ARG A 27 2.30 -3.43 18.96
CA ARG A 27 1.36 -2.56 19.70
C ARG A 27 2.00 -1.80 20.85
N MET A 28 3.20 -2.22 21.25
CA MET A 28 3.93 -1.60 22.36
C MET A 28 4.73 -0.39 21.87
N PRO A 29 4.69 0.75 22.59
CA PRO A 29 5.48 1.96 22.27
C PRO A 29 6.93 1.84 22.73
N THR A 30 7.51 0.67 22.61
CA THR A 30 8.92 0.39 22.87
C THR A 30 9.73 0.55 21.58
N ILE A 31 11.04 0.81 21.71
CA ILE A 31 11.93 0.85 20.54
C ILE A 31 11.90 -0.48 19.77
N SER A 32 11.82 -1.61 20.48
CA SER A 32 11.71 -2.93 19.87
C SER A 32 10.39 -3.12 19.14
N GLY A 33 9.26 -2.69 19.72
CA GLY A 33 7.95 -2.70 19.08
C GLY A 33 7.90 -1.81 17.84
N LEU A 34 8.42 -0.58 17.91
CA LEU A 34 8.52 0.33 16.78
C LEU A 34 9.40 -0.25 15.67
N ARG A 35 10.55 -0.85 16.01
CA ARG A 35 11.42 -1.53 15.03
C ARG A 35 10.67 -2.65 14.31
N ARG A 36 9.90 -3.46 15.04
CA ARG A 36 9.12 -4.56 14.47
C ARG A 36 7.97 -4.06 13.59
N ARG A 37 7.44 -2.87 13.86
CA ARG A 37 6.49 -2.16 12.97
C ARG A 37 7.13 -1.56 11.71
N GLY A 38 8.45 -1.57 11.58
CA GLY A 38 9.17 -1.03 10.44
C GLY A 38 9.71 0.39 10.60
N TYR A 39 9.67 0.98 11.81
CA TYR A 39 10.32 2.27 12.07
C TYR A 39 11.83 2.09 12.12
N THR A 40 12.55 2.84 11.30
CA THR A 40 14.00 2.82 11.22
C THR A 40 14.63 3.68 12.33
N PRO A 41 15.90 3.41 12.73
CA PRO A 41 16.62 4.27 13.66
C PRO A 41 16.71 5.72 13.19
N ASP A 42 16.86 5.96 11.87
CA ASP A 42 16.99 7.31 11.32
C ASP A 42 15.65 8.05 11.35
N ALA A 43 14.55 7.37 11.08
CA ALA A 43 13.20 7.93 11.24
C ALA A 43 12.93 8.36 12.70
N LEU A 44 13.30 7.52 13.66
CA LEU A 44 13.15 7.82 15.09
C LEU A 44 14.04 8.98 15.53
N LYS A 45 15.31 9.02 15.11
CA LYS A 45 16.21 10.15 15.37
C LYS A 45 15.68 11.45 14.78
N LYS A 46 15.22 11.40 13.52
CA LYS A 46 14.62 12.56 12.86
C LYS A 46 13.39 13.05 13.63
N PHE A 47 12.52 12.13 14.05
CA PHE A 47 11.34 12.48 14.83
C PHE A 47 11.72 13.21 16.13
N VAL A 48 12.62 12.66 16.93
CA VAL A 48 13.06 13.27 18.20
C VAL A 48 13.71 14.64 17.97
N THR A 49 14.52 14.78 16.93
CA THR A 49 15.16 16.05 16.57
C THR A 49 14.14 17.10 16.14
N THR A 50 13.13 16.70 15.37
CA THR A 50 12.08 17.60 14.88
C THR A 50 11.12 18.01 16.00
N ALA A 51 10.76 17.07 16.87
CA ALA A 51 9.94 17.33 18.05
C ALA A 51 10.64 18.27 19.07
N GLY A 52 11.97 18.14 19.15
CA GLY A 52 12.81 18.91 20.05
C GLY A 52 12.66 18.51 21.53
N VAL A 53 13.38 19.20 22.39
CA VAL A 53 13.32 19.02 23.84
C VAL A 53 12.66 20.26 24.45
N ALA A 54 11.55 20.06 25.16
CA ALA A 54 10.84 21.13 25.85
C ALA A 54 10.82 20.88 27.37
N LYS A 55 10.87 21.95 28.15
CA LYS A 55 10.71 21.89 29.61
C LYS A 55 9.25 21.70 30.04
N ARG A 56 8.31 22.02 29.16
CA ARG A 56 6.86 21.87 29.39
C ARG A 56 6.35 20.62 28.69
N GLU A 57 5.30 20.04 29.21
CA GLU A 57 4.58 18.96 28.55
C GLU A 57 4.04 19.44 27.22
N ASN A 58 4.32 18.70 26.16
CA ASN A 58 3.85 18.94 24.82
C ASN A 58 3.13 17.70 24.30
N ILE A 59 2.03 17.93 23.59
CA ILE A 59 1.38 16.89 22.81
C ILE A 59 2.00 16.92 21.40
N ILE A 60 2.56 15.78 21.00
CA ILE A 60 3.12 15.61 19.65
C ILE A 60 2.23 14.62 18.93
N GLU A 61 1.71 15.05 17.78
CA GLU A 61 0.84 14.21 16.96
C GLU A 61 1.60 13.03 16.38
N MET A 62 0.96 11.86 16.37
CA MET A 62 1.49 10.63 15.78
C MET A 62 1.81 10.80 14.29
N SER A 63 1.10 11.68 13.60
CA SER A 63 1.33 12.06 12.20
C SER A 63 2.76 12.51 11.91
N LEU A 64 3.43 13.18 12.87
CA LEU A 64 4.83 13.57 12.71
C LEU A 64 5.78 12.37 12.71
N LEU A 65 5.53 11.38 13.57
CA LEU A 65 6.32 10.14 13.60
C LEU A 65 6.10 9.35 12.30
N GLU A 66 4.86 9.23 11.86
CA GLU A 66 4.50 8.58 10.59
C GLU A 66 5.13 9.28 9.38
N PHE A 67 5.17 10.60 9.39
CA PHE A 67 5.83 11.40 8.36
C PHE A 67 7.34 11.11 8.32
N CYS A 68 8.02 11.10 9.47
CA CYS A 68 9.45 10.78 9.53
C CYS A 68 9.76 9.37 9.03
N ALA A 69 8.92 8.40 9.38
CA ALA A 69 9.04 7.04 8.87
C ALA A 69 8.86 6.97 7.36
N ARG A 70 7.81 7.60 6.84
CA ARG A 70 7.51 7.62 5.39
C ARG A 70 8.63 8.24 4.58
N GLU A 71 9.19 9.36 5.03
CA GLU A 71 10.30 10.01 4.33
C GLU A 71 11.57 9.15 4.27
N ASP A 72 11.88 8.43 5.36
CA ASP A 72 13.05 7.57 5.38
C ASP A 72 12.84 6.30 4.52
N LEU A 73 11.69 5.66 4.67
CA LEU A 73 11.34 4.47 3.92
C LEU A 73 11.23 4.73 2.40
N ASN A 74 10.68 5.88 2.00
CA ASN A 74 10.59 6.27 0.59
C ASN A 74 11.95 6.31 -0.10
N LYS A 75 13.00 6.70 0.63
CA LYS A 75 14.37 6.77 0.07
C LYS A 75 15.09 5.43 0.05
N LYS A 76 14.81 4.56 1.02
CA LYS A 76 15.64 3.37 1.28
C LYS A 76 15.00 2.05 0.90
N CYS A 77 13.67 1.97 0.94
CA CYS A 77 12.98 0.69 0.82
C CYS A 77 12.48 0.42 -0.59
N ASN A 78 12.48 -0.85 -0.96
CA ASN A 78 11.83 -1.32 -2.18
C ASN A 78 10.32 -1.16 -2.07
N ARG A 79 9.68 -0.77 -3.17
CA ARG A 79 8.23 -0.60 -3.25
C ARG A 79 7.62 -1.81 -3.92
N LEU A 80 6.89 -2.59 -3.16
CA LEU A 80 6.14 -3.73 -3.65
C LEU A 80 4.68 -3.34 -3.94
N MET A 81 4.05 -4.09 -4.84
CA MET A 81 2.61 -4.03 -5.05
C MET A 81 1.93 -5.06 -4.15
N VAL A 82 0.97 -4.63 -3.37
CA VAL A 82 0.17 -5.48 -2.47
C VAL A 82 -1.28 -5.13 -2.70
N VAL A 83 -2.14 -6.13 -2.82
CA VAL A 83 -3.60 -5.99 -2.93
C VAL A 83 -4.21 -6.61 -1.68
N GLN A 84 -4.91 -5.79 -0.91
CA GLN A 84 -5.44 -6.13 0.40
C GLN A 84 -6.87 -6.66 0.33
N ASP A 85 -7.73 -5.96 -0.41
CA ASP A 85 -9.10 -6.37 -0.71
C ASP A 85 -9.24 -6.63 -2.22
N PRO A 86 -8.99 -7.87 -2.69
CA PRO A 86 -8.82 -8.14 -4.11
C PRO A 86 -10.14 -8.10 -4.89
N LEU A 87 -10.14 -7.35 -5.98
CA LEU A 87 -11.11 -7.42 -7.06
C LEU A 87 -10.44 -8.02 -8.29
N LYS A 88 -11.02 -9.09 -8.82
CA LYS A 88 -10.52 -9.75 -10.01
C LYS A 88 -10.81 -8.90 -11.26
N ILE A 89 -9.78 -8.75 -12.10
CA ILE A 89 -9.87 -8.17 -13.43
C ILE A 89 -9.49 -9.25 -14.44
N THR A 90 -10.34 -9.46 -15.43
CA THR A 90 -10.03 -10.29 -16.60
C THR A 90 -9.89 -9.41 -17.84
N ILE A 91 -8.75 -9.51 -18.51
CA ILE A 91 -8.44 -8.72 -19.70
C ILE A 91 -8.89 -9.50 -20.94
N SER A 92 -10.04 -9.12 -21.52
CA SER A 92 -10.75 -9.87 -22.57
C SER A 92 -9.91 -10.10 -23.83
N ASN A 93 -9.16 -9.11 -24.25
CA ASN A 93 -8.34 -9.15 -25.47
C ASN A 93 -6.85 -9.50 -25.22
N TYR A 94 -6.49 -9.97 -24.02
CA TYR A 94 -5.14 -10.49 -23.75
C TYR A 94 -5.09 -11.99 -24.11
N PRO A 95 -4.04 -12.44 -24.85
CA PRO A 95 -3.93 -13.85 -25.24
C PRO A 95 -3.88 -14.80 -24.04
N ASP A 96 -4.58 -15.93 -24.12
CA ASP A 96 -4.72 -16.89 -22.99
C ASP A 96 -3.39 -17.55 -22.60
N ASP A 97 -2.54 -17.78 -23.60
CA ASP A 97 -1.25 -18.46 -23.45
C ASP A 97 -0.07 -17.51 -23.23
N LYS A 98 -0.34 -16.20 -23.11
CA LYS A 98 0.69 -15.20 -22.94
C LYS A 98 0.91 -14.87 -21.47
N ASN A 99 2.05 -15.26 -20.94
CA ASN A 99 2.61 -14.75 -19.70
C ASN A 99 3.80 -13.85 -20.02
N GLU A 100 3.79 -12.63 -19.49
CA GLU A 100 4.77 -11.61 -19.81
C GLU A 100 5.48 -11.13 -18.54
N GLU A 101 6.80 -11.04 -18.61
CA GLU A 101 7.63 -10.47 -17.54
C GLU A 101 7.80 -8.97 -17.77
N LEU A 102 7.31 -8.17 -16.82
CA LEU A 102 7.45 -6.72 -16.84
C LEU A 102 8.53 -6.28 -15.86
N ILE A 103 9.36 -5.34 -16.29
CA ILE A 103 10.45 -4.83 -15.46
C ILE A 103 9.98 -3.59 -14.70
N LEU A 104 10.04 -3.65 -13.37
CA LEU A 104 9.72 -2.53 -12.49
C LEU A 104 10.92 -2.14 -11.63
N ILE A 105 11.15 -0.84 -11.53
CA ILE A 105 12.15 -0.28 -10.63
C ILE A 105 11.71 -0.49 -9.18
N ASN A 106 12.60 -1.01 -8.35
CA ASN A 106 12.31 -1.30 -6.95
C ASN A 106 12.04 -0.03 -6.14
N ASN A 107 12.83 1.02 -6.36
CA ASN A 107 12.62 2.32 -5.72
C ASN A 107 12.91 3.46 -6.71
N PRO A 108 11.87 4.12 -7.25
CA PRO A 108 12.06 5.20 -8.23
C PRO A 108 12.66 6.49 -7.65
N GLU A 109 12.76 6.63 -6.31
CA GLU A 109 13.43 7.76 -5.66
C GLU A 109 14.93 7.51 -5.42
N ASN A 110 15.37 6.26 -5.58
CA ASN A 110 16.79 5.90 -5.48
C ASN A 110 17.35 5.62 -6.89
N PRO A 111 18.28 6.48 -7.40
CA PRO A 111 18.86 6.30 -8.72
C PRO A 111 19.62 4.98 -8.89
N ASP A 112 20.17 4.45 -7.79
CA ASP A 112 20.95 3.20 -7.77
C ASP A 112 20.06 1.97 -7.52
N SER A 113 18.74 2.15 -7.55
CA SER A 113 17.81 1.06 -7.29
C SER A 113 17.78 0.06 -8.44
N GLU A 114 17.92 -1.20 -8.08
CA GLU A 114 17.73 -2.32 -9.00
C GLU A 114 16.27 -2.40 -9.49
N SER A 115 16.09 -3.15 -10.55
CA SER A 115 14.76 -3.50 -11.07
C SER A 115 14.45 -4.96 -10.76
N ARG A 116 13.16 -5.29 -10.74
CA ARG A 116 12.69 -6.67 -10.62
C ARG A 116 11.75 -7.02 -11.76
N SER A 117 11.66 -8.30 -12.07
CA SER A 117 10.65 -8.87 -12.95
C SER A 117 9.34 -9.10 -12.18
N VAL A 118 8.22 -8.79 -12.80
CA VAL A 118 6.87 -9.02 -12.30
C VAL A 118 6.04 -9.66 -13.40
N ALA A 119 5.49 -10.83 -13.10
CA ALA A 119 4.65 -11.55 -14.07
C ALA A 119 3.33 -10.82 -14.31
N PHE A 120 2.95 -10.66 -15.57
CA PHE A 120 1.67 -10.12 -16.02
C PHE A 120 0.92 -11.16 -16.84
N SER A 121 -0.32 -11.40 -16.47
CA SER A 121 -1.20 -12.40 -17.09
C SER A 121 -2.55 -11.80 -17.44
N LYS A 122 -3.39 -12.58 -18.11
CA LYS A 122 -4.76 -12.21 -18.48
C LYS A 122 -5.61 -11.86 -17.27
N GLU A 123 -5.39 -12.53 -16.15
CA GLU A 123 -6.11 -12.34 -14.92
C GLU A 123 -5.21 -11.68 -13.87
N ILE A 124 -5.70 -10.61 -13.28
CA ILE A 124 -5.00 -9.84 -12.24
C ILE A 124 -5.95 -9.46 -11.11
N TYR A 125 -5.41 -9.07 -9.96
CA TYR A 125 -6.14 -8.44 -8.88
C TYR A 125 -5.76 -6.97 -8.76
N ILE A 126 -6.76 -6.12 -8.51
CA ILE A 126 -6.62 -4.74 -8.05
C ILE A 126 -7.33 -4.58 -6.71
N GLU A 127 -7.21 -3.42 -6.04
CA GLU A 127 -8.01 -3.13 -4.86
C GLU A 127 -9.50 -2.96 -5.21
N GLN A 128 -10.40 -3.49 -4.37
CA GLN A 128 -11.83 -3.31 -4.53
C GLN A 128 -12.21 -1.82 -4.57
N ALA A 129 -11.53 -0.99 -3.79
CA ALA A 129 -11.75 0.46 -3.75
C ALA A 129 -11.25 1.20 -5.01
N ASP A 130 -10.51 0.53 -5.88
CA ASP A 130 -10.01 1.11 -7.14
C ASP A 130 -11.01 1.01 -8.29
N PHE A 131 -12.19 0.41 -8.05
CA PHE A 131 -13.27 0.35 -9.03
C PHE A 131 -14.60 0.85 -8.47
N LEU A 132 -15.30 1.71 -9.21
CA LEU A 132 -16.67 2.12 -8.95
C LEU A 132 -17.47 2.16 -10.26
N GLU A 133 -18.72 1.61 -10.24
CA GLU A 133 -19.63 1.67 -11.38
C GLU A 133 -20.20 3.08 -11.59
N ASP A 134 -20.56 3.76 -10.51
CA ASP A 134 -21.07 5.13 -10.51
C ASP A 134 -20.14 6.04 -9.69
N PRO A 135 -19.06 6.50 -10.31
CA PRO A 135 -18.03 7.26 -9.62
C PRO A 135 -18.45 8.72 -9.38
N PRO A 136 -18.10 9.31 -8.23
CA PRO A 136 -18.28 10.74 -8.00
C PRO A 136 -17.38 11.57 -8.92
N LYS A 137 -17.70 12.87 -9.07
CA LYS A 137 -16.82 13.82 -9.75
C LYS A 137 -15.42 13.77 -9.11
N LYS A 138 -14.36 13.76 -9.93
CA LYS A 138 -12.95 13.66 -9.52
C LYS A 138 -12.50 12.27 -9.02
N TYR A 139 -13.22 11.22 -9.34
CA TYR A 139 -12.73 9.85 -9.17
C TYR A 139 -11.79 9.51 -10.34
N PHE A 140 -10.52 9.31 -10.04
CA PHE A 140 -9.46 9.05 -11.03
C PHE A 140 -8.96 7.61 -11.00
N ARG A 141 -9.87 6.68 -10.74
CA ARG A 141 -9.61 5.24 -10.73
C ARG A 141 -10.47 4.55 -11.79
N LEU A 142 -10.47 3.23 -11.82
CA LEU A 142 -11.18 2.46 -12.83
C LEU A 142 -12.70 2.60 -12.66
N SER A 143 -13.36 2.87 -13.78
CA SER A 143 -14.83 2.91 -13.88
C SER A 143 -15.22 2.66 -15.33
N PRO A 144 -16.51 2.40 -15.65
CA PRO A 144 -16.96 2.21 -17.03
C PRO A 144 -16.63 3.37 -17.98
N SER A 145 -16.44 4.58 -17.43
CA SER A 145 -16.16 5.79 -18.21
C SER A 145 -14.68 6.21 -18.25
N ASN A 146 -13.81 5.58 -17.43
CA ASN A 146 -12.42 5.98 -17.26
C ASN A 146 -11.45 4.88 -17.66
N GLU A 147 -10.41 5.27 -18.36
CA GLU A 147 -9.22 4.46 -18.54
C GLU A 147 -8.24 4.69 -17.39
N VAL A 148 -7.50 3.65 -17.03
CA VAL A 148 -6.43 3.73 -16.03
C VAL A 148 -5.20 2.98 -16.53
N ARG A 149 -4.04 3.39 -16.03
CA ARG A 149 -2.79 2.68 -16.27
C ARG A 149 -2.54 1.69 -15.13
N LEU A 150 -2.26 0.48 -15.46
CA LEU A 150 -1.66 -0.49 -14.54
C LEU A 150 -0.17 -0.15 -14.38
N LYS A 151 0.30 -0.04 -13.15
CA LYS A 151 1.67 0.41 -12.84
C LYS A 151 2.71 -0.47 -13.54
N GLY A 152 3.53 0.16 -14.40
CA GLY A 152 4.55 -0.52 -15.18
C GLY A 152 4.03 -1.44 -16.28
N ALA A 153 2.72 -1.47 -16.54
CA ALA A 153 2.08 -2.32 -17.52
C ALA A 153 1.33 -1.49 -18.58
N TYR A 154 0.09 -1.76 -18.78
CA TYR A 154 -0.75 -1.25 -19.88
C TYR A 154 -1.84 -0.30 -19.38
N ILE A 155 -2.49 0.37 -20.30
CA ILE A 155 -3.74 1.08 -20.07
C ILE A 155 -4.89 0.10 -20.28
N ILE A 156 -5.82 0.08 -19.33
CA ILE A 156 -7.03 -0.74 -19.35
C ILE A 156 -8.28 0.11 -19.28
N LYS A 157 -9.38 -0.44 -19.80
CA LYS A 157 -10.72 0.15 -19.76
C LYS A 157 -11.73 -0.92 -19.36
N ALA A 158 -12.62 -0.60 -18.41
CA ALA A 158 -13.69 -1.50 -18.02
C ALA A 158 -14.76 -1.59 -19.10
N GLU A 159 -15.20 -2.80 -19.42
CA GLU A 159 -16.21 -3.11 -20.44
C GLU A 159 -17.46 -3.73 -19.81
N GLU A 160 -17.27 -4.66 -18.87
CA GLU A 160 -18.37 -5.39 -18.25
C GLU A 160 -18.10 -5.60 -16.77
N VAL A 161 -19.17 -5.60 -15.97
CA VAL A 161 -19.10 -5.85 -14.52
C VAL A 161 -19.88 -7.10 -14.20
N ILE A 162 -19.22 -8.08 -13.61
CA ILE A 162 -19.83 -9.34 -13.20
C ILE A 162 -20.10 -9.27 -11.69
N LYS A 163 -21.36 -9.47 -11.31
CA LYS A 163 -21.83 -9.45 -9.92
C LYS A 163 -22.20 -10.84 -9.43
N ASP A 164 -22.09 -11.04 -8.14
CA ASP A 164 -22.60 -12.23 -7.47
C ASP A 164 -24.14 -12.17 -7.29
N SER A 165 -24.72 -13.23 -6.75
CA SER A 165 -26.15 -13.33 -6.47
C SER A 165 -26.68 -12.30 -5.46
N ARG A 166 -25.79 -11.61 -4.74
CA ARG A 166 -26.11 -10.56 -3.77
C ARG A 166 -25.90 -9.16 -4.34
N GLY A 167 -25.51 -9.04 -5.62
CA GLY A 167 -25.22 -7.78 -6.28
C GLY A 167 -23.83 -7.19 -5.97
N LYS A 168 -22.98 -7.90 -5.24
CA LYS A 168 -21.59 -7.48 -5.01
C LYS A 168 -20.76 -7.73 -6.27
N ILE A 169 -19.90 -6.77 -6.62
CA ILE A 169 -18.99 -6.91 -7.75
C ILE A 169 -18.00 -8.03 -7.43
N LYS A 170 -17.94 -9.03 -8.30
CA LYS A 170 -17.06 -10.18 -8.20
C LYS A 170 -15.86 -10.05 -9.14
N GLU A 171 -16.10 -9.51 -10.32
CA GLU A 171 -15.12 -9.43 -11.38
C GLU A 171 -15.45 -8.26 -12.33
N VAL A 172 -14.43 -7.63 -12.89
CA VAL A 172 -14.60 -6.65 -13.96
C VAL A 172 -13.83 -7.14 -15.19
N VAL A 173 -14.53 -7.22 -16.32
CA VAL A 173 -13.91 -7.51 -17.60
C VAL A 173 -13.42 -6.21 -18.20
N CYS A 174 -12.15 -6.19 -18.58
CA CYS A 174 -11.49 -5.01 -19.16
C CYS A 174 -10.88 -5.37 -20.52
N SER A 175 -10.78 -4.38 -21.39
CA SER A 175 -9.85 -4.43 -22.51
C SER A 175 -8.55 -3.70 -22.17
N TYR A 176 -7.44 -4.08 -22.82
CA TYR A 176 -6.18 -3.36 -22.73
C TYR A 176 -5.75 -2.82 -24.10
N ASP A 177 -4.97 -1.76 -24.08
CA ASP A 177 -4.32 -1.22 -25.27
C ASP A 177 -2.91 -1.82 -25.42
N PRO A 178 -2.66 -2.73 -26.38
CA PRO A 178 -1.36 -3.38 -26.55
C PRO A 178 -0.20 -2.41 -26.83
N GLN A 179 -0.50 -1.24 -27.43
CA GLN A 179 0.50 -0.22 -27.74
C GLN A 179 0.87 0.65 -26.52
N SER A 180 0.08 0.54 -25.43
CA SER A 180 0.25 1.37 -24.24
C SER A 180 1.28 0.84 -23.21
N LYS A 181 2.03 -0.22 -23.57
CA LYS A 181 3.03 -0.82 -22.67
C LYS A 181 3.99 0.23 -22.13
N SER A 182 4.08 0.33 -20.82
CA SER A 182 4.96 1.28 -20.14
C SER A 182 6.42 1.05 -20.54
N GLY A 183 7.09 2.12 -20.96
CA GLY A 183 8.51 2.05 -21.36
C GLY A 183 8.76 1.56 -22.81
N SER A 184 7.72 1.26 -23.59
CA SER A 184 7.90 0.83 -25.00
C SER A 184 8.31 1.94 -25.97
N GLY A 185 8.14 3.22 -25.58
CA GLY A 185 8.46 4.38 -26.40
C GLY A 185 7.42 4.72 -27.46
N THR A 186 6.30 3.98 -27.53
CA THR A 186 5.19 4.30 -28.45
C THR A 186 4.43 5.56 -28.01
N PRO A 187 3.74 6.27 -28.88
CA PRO A 187 2.89 7.41 -28.50
C PRO A 187 1.85 7.02 -27.45
N GLU A 188 1.24 5.85 -27.58
CA GLU A 188 0.22 5.30 -26.66
C GLU A 188 0.81 5.00 -25.29
N SER A 189 2.08 4.56 -25.22
CA SER A 189 2.77 4.34 -23.94
C SER A 189 3.01 5.65 -23.18
N GLN A 190 3.13 6.76 -23.88
CA GLN A 190 3.32 8.10 -23.32
C GLN A 190 1.99 8.84 -23.08
N ARG A 191 0.86 8.27 -23.52
CA ARG A 191 -0.47 8.83 -23.33
C ARG A 191 -0.77 9.01 -21.84
N LYS A 192 -1.11 10.23 -21.44
CA LYS A 192 -1.44 10.54 -20.05
C LYS A 192 -2.85 10.08 -19.72
N VAL A 193 -2.99 9.21 -18.74
CA VAL A 193 -4.24 8.87 -18.06
C VAL A 193 -4.18 9.35 -16.63
N LYS A 194 -5.32 9.72 -16.07
CA LYS A 194 -5.34 10.36 -14.73
C LYS A 194 -5.07 9.38 -13.59
N GLY A 195 -5.40 8.09 -13.77
CA GLY A 195 -5.26 7.06 -12.76
C GLY A 195 -4.13 6.09 -13.07
N THR A 196 -3.35 5.73 -12.05
CA THR A 196 -2.41 4.60 -12.10
C THR A 196 -2.72 3.70 -10.91
N LEU A 197 -3.01 2.44 -11.20
CA LEU A 197 -3.35 1.42 -10.20
C LEU A 197 -2.17 0.47 -10.01
N HIS A 198 -1.96 0.00 -8.79
CA HIS A 198 -1.16 -1.19 -8.56
C HIS A 198 -2.00 -2.45 -8.76
N TRP A 199 -1.34 -3.56 -8.98
CA TRP A 199 -1.97 -4.82 -9.32
C TRP A 199 -1.05 -5.99 -8.96
N VAL A 200 -1.61 -7.19 -8.88
CA VAL A 200 -0.85 -8.45 -8.77
C VAL A 200 -1.44 -9.49 -9.72
N SER A 201 -0.60 -10.35 -10.29
CA SER A 201 -1.07 -11.45 -11.13
C SER A 201 -1.88 -12.45 -10.30
N CYS A 202 -2.95 -13.01 -10.87
CA CYS A 202 -3.69 -14.10 -10.24
C CYS A 202 -2.87 -15.40 -10.18
N GLU A 203 -1.98 -15.61 -11.15
CA GLU A 203 -1.20 -16.85 -11.28
C GLU A 203 0.11 -16.80 -10.49
N SER A 204 0.70 -15.61 -10.36
CA SER A 204 2.03 -15.41 -9.77
C SER A 204 1.99 -14.37 -8.65
N ASN A 205 1.27 -14.69 -7.57
CA ASN A 205 1.24 -13.87 -6.36
C ASN A 205 1.61 -14.71 -5.13
N THR A 206 1.95 -14.04 -4.05
CA THR A 206 2.24 -14.66 -2.75
C THR A 206 1.22 -14.19 -1.73
N PRO A 207 0.40 -15.09 -1.16
CA PRO A 207 -0.50 -14.73 -0.06
C PRO A 207 0.30 -14.26 1.16
N VAL A 208 -0.13 -13.16 1.76
CA VAL A 208 0.50 -12.59 2.94
C VAL A 208 -0.53 -12.27 4.01
N GLU A 209 -0.13 -12.37 5.27
CA GLU A 209 -0.92 -11.87 6.38
C GLU A 209 -0.64 -10.38 6.57
N ILE A 210 -1.69 -9.56 6.51
CA ILE A 210 -1.61 -8.12 6.76
C ILE A 210 -2.10 -7.84 8.17
N ARG A 211 -1.26 -7.17 8.97
CA ARG A 211 -1.62 -6.71 10.32
C ARG A 211 -1.66 -5.20 10.33
N GLU A 212 -2.86 -4.68 10.46
CA GLU A 212 -3.09 -3.25 10.54
C GLU A 212 -3.00 -2.77 12.00
N TYR A 213 -2.23 -1.74 12.24
CA TYR A 213 -2.11 -1.09 13.54
C TYR A 213 -2.63 0.32 13.44
N ASP A 214 -3.74 0.56 14.10
CA ASP A 214 -4.38 1.86 14.15
C ASP A 214 -4.02 2.61 15.46
N ARG A 215 -4.55 3.80 15.59
CA ARG A 215 -4.41 4.64 16.78
C ARG A 215 -5.21 4.05 17.93
N LEU A 216 -4.70 4.24 19.15
CA LEU A 216 -5.38 3.74 20.36
C LEU A 216 -6.67 4.51 20.65
N PHE A 217 -6.73 5.80 20.30
CA PHE A 217 -7.86 6.68 20.57
C PHE A 217 -8.41 7.29 19.27
N GLU A 218 -9.73 7.38 19.13
CA GLU A 218 -10.41 7.99 18.00
C GLU A 218 -10.23 9.51 17.97
N HIS A 219 -10.10 10.12 19.15
CA HIS A 219 -9.89 11.56 19.30
C HIS A 219 -8.63 11.84 20.11
N PRO A 220 -7.88 12.93 19.78
CA PRO A 220 -6.83 13.42 20.65
C PRO A 220 -7.44 13.83 21.98
N SER A 221 -6.86 13.38 23.07
CA SER A 221 -7.25 13.72 24.44
C SER A 221 -7.01 15.18 24.76
#